data_a5335e5ec188386c1e7244e46a7ec52b
#
_entry.id   a5335e5ec188386c1e7244e46a7ec52b
#
_cell.length_a   1.000
_cell.length_b   1.000
_cell.length_c   1.000
_cell.angle_alpha   90.00
_cell.angle_beta   90.00
_cell.angle_gamma   90.00
#
_symmetry.space_group_name_H-M   'P 1'
#
loop_
_entity.id
_entity.type
_entity.pdbx_description
1 polymer ?
#
loop_
_entity_poly.entity_id
_entity_poly.type
_entity_poly.pdbx_seq_one_letter_code
_entity_poly.pdbx_strand_id
1 'polypeptide(L)'
;VFSGRKIVQMNEEVIPMKWLSQDTYVCYRTINSFRASTHANQLIKTAFIYFTLLLRENGLIEDEALFIDGTKVEADANKYSFTWRKAVERYEDALNGNISALYDKLVQEGVNTALSKEECLTSEGLNQLLQETEQVLDEVEEAISQEPKVIKGGSANRQKRRRIKKLKRKLKEDFLVRKQKYERDKQILQERNSYSKTDHDATFMRMKEDHMRNGQLKPGYNLQLGTNNQFALAYGLFPNPTDTRTLKPFLQSIQTLELFQHIVADAGYGSEENYSFIVD
;
A
#
# COMPACT_ATOMS: atom_id res chain seq x y z
N VAL A 1 -14.64 11.96 -17.57
CA VAL A 1 -13.32 11.51 -18.08
C VAL A 1 -13.56 10.55 -19.25
N PHE A 2 -12.92 10.81 -20.39
CA PHE A 2 -13.04 9.94 -21.56
C PHE A 2 -12.00 8.83 -21.54
N SER A 3 -12.40 7.63 -21.99
CA SER A 3 -11.43 6.54 -22.23
C SER A 3 -10.46 6.91 -23.36
N GLY A 4 -9.26 6.31 -23.38
CA GLY A 4 -8.31 6.54 -24.46
C GLY A 4 -8.90 6.25 -25.85
N ARG A 5 -9.74 5.22 -25.98
CA ARG A 5 -10.46 4.90 -27.23
C ARG A 5 -11.45 5.99 -27.62
N LYS A 6 -12.18 6.55 -26.66
CA LYS A 6 -13.13 7.64 -26.94
C LYS A 6 -12.41 8.91 -27.37
N ILE A 7 -11.22 9.20 -26.81
CA ILE A 7 -10.40 10.34 -27.23
C ILE A 7 -9.94 10.16 -28.68
N VAL A 8 -9.47 8.96 -29.06
CA VAL A 8 -9.11 8.66 -30.47
C VAL A 8 -10.28 8.88 -31.38
N GLN A 9 -11.45 8.32 -31.06
CA GLN A 9 -12.67 8.54 -31.85
C GLN A 9 -13.01 10.03 -32.01
N MET A 10 -12.95 10.79 -30.90
CA MET A 10 -13.20 12.23 -30.96
C MET A 10 -12.17 12.96 -31.82
N ASN A 11 -10.91 12.52 -31.79
CA ASN A 11 -9.85 13.07 -32.64
C ASN A 11 -10.08 12.81 -34.13
N GLU A 12 -10.75 11.73 -34.48
CA GLU A 12 -11.11 11.39 -35.87
C GLU A 12 -12.40 12.07 -36.36
N GLU A 13 -13.37 12.27 -35.47
CA GLU A 13 -14.73 12.70 -35.84
C GLU A 13 -14.97 14.19 -35.55
N VAL A 14 -14.25 14.82 -34.63
CA VAL A 14 -14.56 16.17 -34.15
C VAL A 14 -13.54 17.18 -34.65
N ILE A 15 -13.99 18.11 -35.53
CA ILE A 15 -13.13 19.11 -36.18
C ILE A 15 -12.26 19.92 -35.19
N PRO A 16 -12.77 20.49 -34.08
CA PRO A 16 -11.93 21.18 -33.09
C PRO A 16 -10.84 20.31 -32.52
N MET A 17 -11.09 19.00 -32.28
CA MET A 17 -10.08 18.07 -31.77
C MET A 17 -9.01 17.80 -32.83
N LYS A 18 -9.35 17.62 -34.08
CA LYS A 18 -8.41 17.51 -35.19
C LYS A 18 -7.52 18.75 -35.31
N TRP A 19 -8.11 19.92 -35.17
CA TRP A 19 -7.37 21.18 -35.22
C TRP A 19 -6.36 21.27 -34.07
N LEU A 20 -6.79 20.94 -32.82
CA LEU A 20 -5.90 20.93 -31.64
C LEU A 20 -4.77 19.92 -31.76
N SER A 21 -5.03 18.74 -32.32
CA SER A 21 -4.04 17.68 -32.52
C SER A 21 -3.19 17.87 -33.79
N GLN A 22 -3.44 18.94 -34.57
CA GLN A 22 -2.81 19.18 -35.88
C GLN A 22 -2.96 17.97 -36.80
N ASP A 23 -4.15 17.34 -36.78
CA ASP A 23 -4.49 16.13 -37.55
C ASP A 23 -3.55 14.93 -37.28
N THR A 24 -2.86 14.94 -36.15
CA THR A 24 -1.97 13.86 -35.77
C THR A 24 -2.75 12.64 -35.29
N TYR A 25 -2.49 11.48 -35.91
CA TYR A 25 -3.06 10.22 -35.43
C TYR A 25 -2.36 9.74 -34.16
N VAL A 26 -3.12 9.53 -33.09
CA VAL A 26 -2.60 9.03 -31.81
C VAL A 26 -3.34 7.75 -31.41
N CYS A 27 -2.60 6.67 -31.20
CA CYS A 27 -3.18 5.41 -30.73
C CYS A 27 -3.65 5.51 -29.26
N TYR A 28 -4.77 4.86 -28.94
CA TYR A 28 -5.28 4.84 -27.56
C TYR A 28 -4.29 4.29 -26.52
N ARG A 29 -3.37 3.40 -26.95
CA ARG A 29 -2.30 2.88 -26.08
C ARG A 29 -1.31 3.97 -25.71
N THR A 30 -0.95 4.83 -26.65
CA THR A 30 -0.06 5.98 -26.41
C THR A 30 -0.70 6.95 -25.42
N ILE A 31 -2.01 7.23 -25.56
CA ILE A 31 -2.75 8.08 -24.62
C ILE A 31 -2.75 7.46 -23.22
N ASN A 32 -3.02 6.16 -23.09
CA ASN A 32 -3.05 5.50 -21.79
C ASN A 32 -1.65 5.41 -21.16
N SER A 33 -0.62 5.14 -21.95
CA SER A 33 0.78 5.13 -21.49
C SER A 33 1.22 6.51 -21.00
N PHE A 34 0.88 7.57 -21.75
CA PHE A 34 1.15 8.94 -21.33
C PHE A 34 0.46 9.28 -20.01
N ARG A 35 -0.84 8.95 -19.86
CA ARG A 35 -1.60 9.19 -18.63
C ARG A 35 -1.00 8.50 -17.40
N ALA A 36 -0.42 7.32 -17.57
CA ALA A 36 0.23 6.57 -16.50
C ALA A 36 1.70 6.99 -16.26
N SER A 37 2.23 7.92 -17.04
CA SER A 37 3.62 8.33 -16.94
C SER A 37 3.85 9.38 -15.84
N THR A 38 5.05 9.39 -15.28
CA THR A 38 5.49 10.43 -14.34
C THR A 38 5.48 11.83 -14.98
N HIS A 39 5.74 11.92 -16.29
CA HIS A 39 5.69 13.18 -17.05
C HIS A 39 4.30 13.77 -17.09
N ALA A 40 3.24 12.96 -17.25
CA ALA A 40 1.86 13.45 -17.20
C ALA A 40 1.52 14.04 -15.84
N ASN A 41 1.94 13.40 -14.75
CA ASN A 41 1.74 13.91 -13.40
C ASN A 41 2.44 15.26 -13.18
N GLN A 42 3.68 15.39 -13.64
CA GLN A 42 4.43 16.66 -13.55
C GLN A 42 3.77 17.75 -14.39
N LEU A 43 3.37 17.42 -15.63
CA LEU A 43 2.69 18.34 -16.52
C LEU A 43 1.38 18.87 -15.90
N ILE A 44 0.56 17.99 -15.35
CA ILE A 44 -0.71 18.37 -14.72
C ILE A 44 -0.46 19.30 -13.53
N LYS A 45 0.51 18.96 -12.65
CA LYS A 45 0.87 19.83 -11.51
C LYS A 45 1.33 21.22 -11.98
N THR A 46 2.21 21.26 -12.96
CA THR A 46 2.69 22.53 -13.52
C THR A 46 1.56 23.31 -14.17
N ALA A 47 0.69 22.64 -14.92
CA ALA A 47 -0.48 23.28 -15.55
C ALA A 47 -1.43 23.89 -14.52
N PHE A 48 -1.64 23.23 -13.37
CA PHE A 48 -2.45 23.80 -12.27
C PHE A 48 -1.85 25.08 -11.69
N ILE A 49 -0.53 25.14 -11.53
CA ILE A 49 0.16 26.35 -11.04
C ILE A 49 -0.05 27.50 -12.04
N TYR A 50 0.24 27.25 -13.32
CA TYR A 50 0.05 28.27 -14.35
C TYR A 50 -1.41 28.71 -14.46
N PHE A 51 -2.35 27.78 -14.34
CA PHE A 51 -3.78 28.08 -14.35
C PHE A 51 -4.16 28.97 -13.18
N THR A 52 -3.70 28.71 -11.98
CA THR A 52 -3.93 29.53 -10.79
C THR A 52 -3.39 30.95 -10.98
N LEU A 53 -2.16 31.08 -11.49
CA LEU A 53 -1.55 32.39 -11.76
C LEU A 53 -2.34 33.16 -12.83
N LEU A 54 -2.77 32.48 -13.90
CA LEU A 54 -3.58 33.09 -14.97
C LEU A 54 -4.94 33.58 -14.46
N LEU A 55 -5.60 32.81 -13.59
CA LEU A 55 -6.86 33.23 -12.96
C LEU A 55 -6.68 34.47 -12.11
N ARG A 56 -5.58 34.51 -11.35
CA ARG A 56 -5.24 35.67 -10.52
C ARG A 56 -4.97 36.94 -11.35
N GLU A 57 -4.15 36.82 -12.40
CA GLU A 57 -3.85 37.93 -13.31
C GLU A 57 -5.11 38.52 -13.96
N ASN A 58 -6.12 37.69 -14.20
CA ASN A 58 -7.40 38.12 -14.79
C ASN A 58 -8.44 38.52 -13.72
N GLY A 59 -8.08 38.58 -12.44
CA GLY A 59 -8.99 38.97 -11.36
C GLY A 59 -10.16 38.02 -11.14
N LEU A 60 -10.01 36.74 -11.54
CA LEU A 60 -11.04 35.72 -11.42
C LEU A 60 -11.00 34.97 -10.07
N ILE A 61 -9.90 35.08 -9.36
CA ILE A 61 -9.71 34.59 -7.99
C ILE A 61 -9.20 35.72 -7.09
N GLU A 62 -9.52 35.62 -5.81
CA GLU A 62 -9.13 36.57 -4.78
C GLU A 62 -8.05 35.97 -3.89
N ASP A 63 -7.12 36.80 -3.39
CA ASP A 63 -6.03 36.36 -2.51
C ASP A 63 -6.48 36.18 -1.05
N GLU A 64 -7.78 36.35 -0.76
CA GLU A 64 -8.30 36.36 0.61
C GLU A 64 -8.30 34.98 1.24
N ALA A 65 -8.92 33.97 0.58
CA ALA A 65 -9.09 32.66 1.19
C ALA A 65 -9.01 31.50 0.19
N LEU A 66 -8.37 30.40 0.62
CA LEU A 66 -8.47 29.10 -0.03
C LEU A 66 -9.44 28.21 0.75
N PHE A 67 -10.50 27.77 0.11
CA PHE A 67 -11.51 26.89 0.69
C PHE A 67 -11.15 25.44 0.43
N ILE A 68 -11.07 24.64 1.48
CA ILE A 68 -10.71 23.20 1.40
C ILE A 68 -11.91 22.36 1.73
N ASP A 69 -12.27 21.45 0.83
CA ASP A 69 -13.28 20.42 1.04
C ASP A 69 -12.79 19.06 0.53
N GLY A 70 -13.23 18.00 1.20
CA GLY A 70 -12.91 16.62 0.89
C GLY A 70 -14.12 15.83 0.38
N THR A 71 -13.89 15.00 -0.63
CA THR A 71 -14.87 14.03 -1.07
C THR A 71 -14.24 12.65 -1.24
N LYS A 72 -15.05 11.59 -1.14
CA LYS A 72 -14.59 10.22 -1.31
C LYS A 72 -14.89 9.71 -2.71
N VAL A 73 -13.86 9.19 -3.38
CA VAL A 73 -13.96 8.64 -4.73
C VAL A 73 -13.74 7.13 -4.65
N GLU A 74 -14.68 6.36 -5.22
CA GLU A 74 -14.57 4.90 -5.30
C GLU A 74 -13.43 4.51 -6.25
N ALA A 75 -12.55 3.61 -5.83
CA ALA A 75 -11.51 3.05 -6.67
C ALA A 75 -12.08 1.99 -7.61
N ASP A 76 -11.52 1.89 -8.81
CA ASP A 76 -11.82 0.79 -9.73
C ASP A 76 -11.13 -0.50 -9.27
N ALA A 77 -11.58 -1.01 -8.13
CA ALA A 77 -10.99 -2.14 -7.43
C ALA A 77 -12.06 -3.12 -6.94
N ASN A 78 -11.65 -4.39 -6.76
CA ASN A 78 -12.57 -5.40 -6.28
C ASN A 78 -12.95 -5.13 -4.81
N LYS A 79 -14.22 -4.82 -4.58
CA LYS A 79 -14.79 -4.52 -3.27
C LYS A 79 -14.88 -5.70 -2.30
N TYR A 80 -14.63 -6.92 -2.77
CA TYR A 80 -14.67 -8.13 -1.93
C TYR A 80 -13.28 -8.70 -1.61
N SER A 81 -12.22 -8.13 -2.18
CA SER A 81 -10.85 -8.58 -1.93
C SER A 81 -10.05 -7.52 -1.17
N PHE A 82 -9.91 -7.73 0.12
CA PHE A 82 -9.28 -6.79 1.04
C PHE A 82 -8.40 -7.49 2.07
N THR A 83 -7.51 -6.72 2.68
CA THR A 83 -6.67 -7.13 3.82
C THR A 83 -6.87 -6.13 4.95
N TRP A 84 -7.18 -6.63 6.15
CA TRP A 84 -7.37 -5.83 7.36
C TRP A 84 -6.16 -5.94 8.27
N ARG A 85 -5.68 -4.82 8.80
CA ARG A 85 -4.58 -4.75 9.78
C ARG A 85 -4.78 -5.71 10.95
N LYS A 86 -5.92 -5.60 11.63
CA LYS A 86 -6.26 -6.46 12.79
C LYS A 86 -6.21 -7.96 12.46
N ALA A 87 -6.55 -8.34 11.22
CA ALA A 87 -6.47 -9.73 10.80
C ALA A 87 -5.02 -10.18 10.58
N VAL A 88 -4.20 -9.33 9.94
CA VAL A 88 -2.77 -9.59 9.72
C VAL A 88 -2.07 -9.74 11.07
N GLU A 89 -2.24 -8.79 11.98
CA GLU A 89 -1.64 -8.79 13.31
C GLU A 89 -2.02 -10.06 14.10
N ARG A 90 -3.31 -10.38 14.19
CA ARG A 90 -3.80 -11.57 14.87
C ARG A 90 -3.22 -12.88 14.32
N TYR A 91 -3.15 -13.01 13.00
CA TYR A 91 -2.60 -14.21 12.37
C TYR A 91 -1.08 -14.29 12.48
N GLU A 92 -0.41 -13.15 12.48
CA GLU A 92 1.02 -13.08 12.70
C GLU A 92 1.38 -13.44 14.14
N ASP A 93 0.64 -12.96 15.14
CA ASP A 93 0.84 -13.32 16.55
C ASP A 93 0.67 -14.82 16.77
N ALA A 94 -0.35 -15.42 16.18
CA ALA A 94 -0.55 -16.86 16.22
C ALA A 94 0.60 -17.63 15.52
N LEU A 95 1.13 -17.09 14.42
CA LEU A 95 2.29 -17.65 13.73
C LEU A 95 3.55 -17.53 14.60
N ASN A 96 3.79 -16.39 15.24
CA ASN A 96 4.93 -16.16 16.11
C ASN A 96 4.97 -17.16 17.28
N GLY A 97 3.83 -17.46 17.89
CA GLY A 97 3.71 -18.53 18.89
C GLY A 97 4.09 -19.91 18.36
N ASN A 98 3.68 -20.22 17.13
CA ASN A 98 4.03 -21.48 16.47
C ASN A 98 5.53 -21.56 16.09
N ILE A 99 6.14 -20.43 15.69
CA ILE A 99 7.57 -20.31 15.40
C ILE A 99 8.36 -20.58 16.67
N SER A 100 8.00 -19.95 17.79
CA SER A 100 8.65 -20.17 19.09
C SER A 100 8.61 -21.64 19.51
N ALA A 101 7.47 -22.30 19.35
CA ALA A 101 7.33 -23.72 19.65
C ALA A 101 8.11 -24.63 18.69
N LEU A 102 8.30 -24.22 17.43
CA LEU A 102 9.15 -24.95 16.48
C LEU A 102 10.63 -24.75 16.79
N TYR A 103 11.03 -23.53 17.15
CA TYR A 103 12.38 -23.21 17.61
C TYR A 103 12.80 -24.14 18.76
N ASP A 104 11.98 -24.25 19.82
CA ASP A 104 12.26 -25.12 20.96
C ASP A 104 12.46 -26.58 20.53
N LYS A 105 11.67 -27.06 19.59
CA LYS A 105 11.81 -28.43 19.04
C LYS A 105 13.09 -28.60 18.25
N LEU A 106 13.51 -27.61 17.47
CA LEU A 106 14.77 -27.66 16.73
C LEU A 106 15.97 -27.67 17.66
N VAL A 107 15.95 -26.85 18.71
CA VAL A 107 16.99 -26.84 19.74
C VAL A 107 17.05 -28.21 20.46
N GLN A 108 15.90 -28.81 20.80
CA GLN A 108 15.85 -30.17 21.40
C GLN A 108 16.42 -31.26 20.47
N GLU A 109 16.30 -31.09 19.16
CA GLU A 109 16.91 -32.01 18.17
C GLU A 109 18.38 -31.69 17.89
N GLY A 110 18.97 -30.70 18.60
CA GLY A 110 20.40 -30.36 18.55
C GLY A 110 20.74 -29.39 17.41
N VAL A 111 19.82 -28.58 16.97
CA VAL A 111 20.10 -27.41 16.10
C VAL A 111 20.66 -26.31 17.02
N ASN A 112 21.97 -26.08 16.94
CA ASN A 112 22.60 -25.00 17.66
C ASN A 112 22.46 -23.73 16.84
N THR A 113 21.62 -22.82 17.31
CA THR A 113 21.46 -21.50 16.71
C THR A 113 21.99 -20.43 17.66
N ALA A 114 22.66 -19.42 17.08
CA ALA A 114 23.06 -18.22 17.79
C ALA A 114 21.92 -17.20 17.94
N LEU A 115 20.82 -17.41 17.19
CA LEU A 115 19.66 -16.54 17.20
C LEU A 115 18.82 -16.72 18.47
N SER A 116 18.37 -15.62 19.04
CA SER A 116 17.32 -15.62 20.05
C SER A 116 15.96 -15.99 19.43
N LYS A 117 14.98 -16.35 20.28
CA LYS A 117 13.61 -16.60 19.81
C LYS A 117 13.01 -15.38 19.14
N GLU A 118 13.28 -14.17 19.65
CA GLU A 118 12.75 -12.92 19.11
C GLU A 118 13.33 -12.64 17.72
N GLU A 119 14.61 -12.87 17.49
CA GLU A 119 15.24 -12.71 16.17
C GLU A 119 14.66 -13.68 15.15
N CYS A 120 14.28 -14.88 15.56
CA CYS A 120 13.60 -15.85 14.69
C CYS A 120 12.17 -15.45 14.30
N LEU A 121 11.58 -14.41 14.88
CA LEU A 121 10.25 -13.93 14.51
C LEU A 121 10.25 -13.06 13.25
N THR A 122 11.36 -12.91 12.57
CA THR A 122 11.49 -12.22 11.28
C THR A 122 11.69 -13.21 10.14
N SER A 123 11.38 -12.80 8.89
CA SER A 123 11.65 -13.65 7.72
C SER A 123 13.16 -13.91 7.53
N GLU A 124 14.00 -12.95 7.89
CA GLU A 124 15.45 -13.08 7.84
C GLU A 124 15.94 -14.10 8.88
N GLY A 125 15.50 -13.98 10.13
CA GLY A 125 15.83 -14.94 11.18
C GLY A 125 15.34 -16.36 10.89
N LEU A 126 14.14 -16.49 10.28
CA LEU A 126 13.64 -17.81 9.82
C LEU A 126 14.49 -18.40 8.69
N ASN A 127 15.01 -17.57 7.77
CA ASN A 127 15.92 -18.04 6.72
C ASN A 127 17.24 -18.51 7.31
N GLN A 128 17.79 -17.78 8.29
CA GLN A 128 19.02 -18.20 8.96
C GLN A 128 18.80 -19.51 9.76
N LEU A 129 17.71 -19.61 10.52
CA LEU A 129 17.36 -20.84 11.24
C LEU A 129 17.17 -22.02 10.28
N LEU A 130 16.65 -21.77 9.06
CA LEU A 130 16.52 -22.77 8.02
C LEU A 130 17.89 -23.27 7.54
N GLN A 131 18.87 -22.37 7.31
CA GLN A 131 20.23 -22.72 6.92
C GLN A 131 20.95 -23.53 8.01
N GLU A 132 20.83 -23.12 9.27
CA GLU A 132 21.41 -23.85 10.41
C GLU A 132 20.78 -25.24 10.57
N THR A 133 19.46 -25.35 10.33
CA THR A 133 18.74 -26.63 10.32
C THR A 133 19.21 -27.53 9.15
N GLU A 134 19.56 -26.96 8.01
CA GLU A 134 20.14 -27.69 6.86
C GLU A 134 21.51 -28.25 7.20
N GLN A 135 22.38 -27.45 7.81
CA GLN A 135 23.72 -27.91 8.23
C GLN A 135 23.64 -29.08 9.17
N VAL A 136 22.81 -29.00 10.23
CA VAL A 136 22.63 -30.13 11.17
C VAL A 136 22.03 -31.35 10.47
N LEU A 137 21.18 -31.15 9.47
CA LEU A 137 20.64 -32.27 8.71
C LEU A 137 21.72 -32.98 7.89
N ASP A 138 22.65 -32.25 7.29
CA ASP A 138 23.77 -32.78 6.51
C ASP A 138 24.73 -33.55 7.42
N GLU A 139 25.07 -33.03 8.61
CA GLU A 139 25.86 -33.74 9.63
C GLU A 139 25.21 -35.06 10.05
N VAL A 140 23.89 -35.07 10.27
CA VAL A 140 23.15 -36.28 10.61
C VAL A 140 23.13 -37.28 9.44
N GLU A 141 23.05 -36.82 8.19
CA GLU A 141 23.10 -37.67 6.99
C GLU A 141 24.50 -38.28 6.81
N GLU A 142 25.56 -37.55 7.07
CA GLU A 142 26.92 -38.07 7.08
C GLU A 142 27.10 -39.15 8.17
N ALA A 143 26.64 -38.90 9.41
CA ALA A 143 26.66 -39.88 10.49
C ALA A 143 25.89 -41.16 10.10
N ILE A 144 24.74 -41.03 9.41
CA ILE A 144 23.98 -42.20 8.94
C ILE A 144 24.75 -42.98 7.85
N SER A 145 25.55 -42.30 7.02
CA SER A 145 26.32 -42.97 5.96
C SER A 145 27.42 -43.89 6.54
N GLN A 146 27.91 -43.55 7.73
CA GLN A 146 28.96 -44.31 8.45
C GLN A 146 28.38 -45.45 9.32
N GLU A 147 27.04 -45.47 9.48
CA GLU A 147 26.37 -46.52 10.26
C GLU A 147 26.32 -47.87 9.51
N PRO A 148 26.51 -48.99 10.16
CA PRO A 148 26.29 -50.31 9.57
C PRO A 148 24.81 -50.45 9.11
N LYS A 149 24.56 -51.15 8.01
CA LYS A 149 23.21 -51.39 7.49
C LYS A 149 22.35 -52.07 8.56
N VAL A 150 21.56 -51.24 9.27
CA VAL A 150 20.75 -51.71 10.38
C VAL A 150 19.45 -52.30 9.91
N ILE A 151 19.15 -53.26 10.52
CA ILE A 151 18.10 -54.19 10.57
C ILE A 151 16.84 -53.60 11.25
N LYS A 152 15.88 -53.97 11.47
CA LYS A 152 14.58 -53.51 11.97
C LYS A 152 14.59 -52.34 12.96
N GLY A 153 13.86 -51.27 12.65
CA GLY A 153 13.52 -50.19 13.57
C GLY A 153 14.20 -48.82 13.30
N GLY A 154 15.29 -48.76 12.54
CA GLY A 154 16.06 -47.57 12.24
C GLY A 154 16.92 -47.08 13.43
N SER A 155 18.12 -46.57 13.14
CA SER A 155 18.99 -46.01 14.16
C SER A 155 18.41 -44.71 14.76
N ALA A 156 18.96 -44.28 15.91
CA ALA A 156 18.61 -43.02 16.54
C ALA A 156 18.78 -41.83 15.55
N ASN A 157 19.87 -41.86 14.75
CA ASN A 157 20.16 -40.82 13.75
C ASN A 157 19.11 -40.80 12.61
N ARG A 158 18.63 -41.96 12.15
CA ARG A 158 17.56 -42.02 11.15
C ARG A 158 16.24 -41.49 11.69
N GLN A 159 15.94 -41.70 12.97
CA GLN A 159 14.77 -41.12 13.62
C GLN A 159 14.91 -39.61 13.79
N LYS A 160 16.08 -39.13 14.24
CA LYS A 160 16.44 -37.70 14.35
C LYS A 160 16.30 -37.00 12.99
N ARG A 161 16.89 -37.58 11.93
CA ARG A 161 16.74 -37.06 10.54
C ARG A 161 15.26 -36.89 10.12
N ARG A 162 14.41 -37.87 10.40
CA ARG A 162 12.99 -37.80 10.06
C ARG A 162 12.30 -36.63 10.79
N ARG A 163 12.60 -36.44 12.08
CA ARG A 163 12.04 -35.35 12.87
C ARG A 163 12.52 -33.99 12.36
N ILE A 164 13.81 -33.82 12.14
CA ILE A 164 14.37 -32.57 11.59
C ILE A 164 13.83 -32.27 10.19
N LYS A 165 13.76 -33.26 9.29
CA LYS A 165 13.17 -33.07 7.95
C LYS A 165 11.71 -32.59 8.01
N LYS A 166 10.92 -33.10 8.95
CA LYS A 166 9.54 -32.67 9.16
C LYS A 166 9.46 -31.22 9.64
N LEU A 167 10.32 -30.85 10.59
CA LEU A 167 10.39 -29.47 11.12
C LEU A 167 10.89 -28.50 10.05
N LYS A 168 11.96 -28.83 9.31
CA LYS A 168 12.48 -28.07 8.18
C LYS A 168 11.40 -27.81 7.12
N ARG A 169 10.66 -28.83 6.73
CA ARG A 169 9.58 -28.67 5.74
C ARG A 169 8.53 -27.68 6.23
N LYS A 170 8.11 -27.80 7.50
CA LYS A 170 7.13 -26.87 8.09
C LYS A 170 7.66 -25.44 8.16
N LEU A 171 8.93 -25.27 8.50
CA LEU A 171 9.61 -23.97 8.53
C LEU A 171 9.62 -23.33 7.13
N LYS A 172 10.07 -24.10 6.13
CA LYS A 172 10.25 -23.60 4.75
C LYS A 172 8.93 -23.38 4.00
N GLU A 173 8.03 -24.36 4.04
CA GLU A 173 6.83 -24.37 3.20
C GLU A 173 5.63 -23.64 3.81
N ASP A 174 5.59 -23.50 5.13
CA ASP A 174 4.50 -22.83 5.84
C ASP A 174 4.96 -21.52 6.53
N PHE A 175 5.84 -21.60 7.50
CA PHE A 175 6.11 -20.47 8.39
C PHE A 175 6.82 -19.31 7.68
N LEU A 176 7.85 -19.60 6.89
CA LEU A 176 8.60 -18.57 6.16
C LEU A 176 7.70 -17.87 5.11
N VAL A 177 6.92 -18.64 4.35
CA VAL A 177 6.02 -18.09 3.33
C VAL A 177 4.96 -17.18 3.95
N ARG A 178 4.38 -17.61 5.08
CA ARG A 178 3.38 -16.79 5.79
C ARG A 178 3.99 -15.55 6.42
N LYS A 179 5.18 -15.66 7.00
CA LYS A 179 5.87 -14.53 7.61
C LYS A 179 6.19 -13.46 6.58
N GLN A 180 6.80 -13.82 5.46
CA GLN A 180 7.06 -12.93 4.33
C GLN A 180 5.80 -12.25 3.81
N LYS A 181 4.68 -12.99 3.77
CA LYS A 181 3.39 -12.41 3.39
C LYS A 181 2.94 -11.35 4.39
N TYR A 182 2.99 -11.63 5.70
CA TYR A 182 2.53 -10.67 6.72
C TYR A 182 3.42 -9.42 6.78
N GLU A 183 4.73 -9.57 6.61
CA GLU A 183 5.67 -8.44 6.51
C GLU A 183 5.35 -7.56 5.31
N ARG A 184 5.11 -8.15 4.14
CA ARG A 184 4.68 -7.42 2.95
C ARG A 184 3.32 -6.73 3.15
N ASP A 185 2.35 -7.43 3.75
CA ASP A 185 1.03 -6.87 4.03
C ASP A 185 1.16 -5.65 4.97
N LYS A 186 2.04 -5.69 5.97
CA LYS A 186 2.34 -4.56 6.86
C LYS A 186 3.00 -3.40 6.14
N GLN A 187 3.93 -3.67 5.22
CA GLN A 187 4.57 -2.63 4.39
C GLN A 187 3.54 -1.90 3.51
N ILE A 188 2.60 -2.64 2.91
CA ILE A 188 1.52 -2.03 2.11
C ILE A 188 0.55 -1.24 3.00
N LEU A 189 0.21 -1.78 4.17
CA LEU A 189 -0.72 -1.14 5.11
C LEU A 189 -0.18 0.19 5.65
N GLN A 190 1.13 0.30 5.88
CA GLN A 190 1.72 1.45 6.57
C GLN A 190 0.91 1.78 7.84
N GLU A 191 0.28 2.97 7.93
CA GLU A 191 -0.61 3.36 9.04
C GLU A 191 -2.10 3.06 8.79
N ARG A 192 -2.46 2.57 7.60
CA ARG A 192 -3.85 2.30 7.21
C ARG A 192 -4.41 1.06 7.90
N ASN A 193 -5.71 1.04 8.12
CA ASN A 193 -6.42 -0.10 8.70
C ASN A 193 -6.71 -1.22 7.70
N SER A 194 -6.69 -0.92 6.41
CA SER A 194 -6.98 -1.87 5.34
C SER A 194 -6.37 -1.42 4.01
N TYR A 195 -6.25 -2.36 3.07
CA TYR A 195 -5.99 -2.07 1.67
C TYR A 195 -6.74 -3.06 0.77
N SER A 196 -6.98 -2.68 -0.49
CA SER A 196 -7.53 -3.57 -1.51
C SER A 196 -6.42 -4.41 -2.16
N LYS A 197 -6.68 -5.71 -2.39
CA LYS A 197 -5.69 -6.58 -3.05
C LYS A 197 -5.51 -6.30 -4.54
N THR A 198 -6.46 -5.64 -5.17
CA THR A 198 -6.42 -5.26 -6.59
C THR A 198 -5.94 -3.84 -6.83
N ASP A 199 -5.95 -3.01 -5.77
CA ASP A 199 -5.42 -1.65 -5.77
C ASP A 199 -4.84 -1.38 -4.37
N HIS A 200 -3.53 -1.55 -4.23
CA HIS A 200 -2.84 -1.48 -2.94
C HIS A 200 -2.88 -0.09 -2.31
N ASP A 201 -3.10 0.96 -3.08
CA ASP A 201 -3.17 2.33 -2.59
C ASP A 201 -4.57 2.69 -2.09
N ALA A 202 -5.60 1.99 -2.56
CA ALA A 202 -6.98 2.20 -2.10
C ALA A 202 -7.22 1.62 -0.70
N THR A 203 -7.91 2.41 0.13
CA THR A 203 -8.32 2.00 1.48
C THR A 203 -9.83 1.80 1.54
N PHE A 204 -10.28 0.83 2.32
CA PHE A 204 -11.71 0.61 2.53
C PHE A 204 -12.28 1.70 3.43
N MET A 205 -13.22 2.47 2.88
CA MET A 205 -13.87 3.59 3.55
C MET A 205 -15.36 3.67 3.23
N ARG A 206 -16.11 4.34 4.09
CA ARG A 206 -17.53 4.63 3.84
C ARG A 206 -17.63 5.77 2.85
N MET A 207 -18.36 5.59 1.75
CA MET A 207 -18.61 6.64 0.76
C MET A 207 -19.64 7.65 1.27
N LYS A 208 -19.55 8.92 0.81
CA LYS A 208 -20.58 9.94 1.12
C LYS A 208 -21.93 9.53 0.55
N GLU A 209 -21.96 9.04 -0.70
CA GLU A 209 -23.16 8.55 -1.37
C GLU A 209 -23.32 7.04 -1.13
N ASP A 210 -24.04 6.69 -0.08
CA ASP A 210 -24.48 5.32 0.19
C ASP A 210 -25.96 5.19 -0.16
N HIS A 211 -26.25 4.96 -1.45
CA HIS A 211 -27.62 4.82 -1.97
C HIS A 211 -28.41 3.70 -1.26
N MET A 212 -27.72 2.67 -0.79
CA MET A 212 -28.32 1.53 -0.08
C MET A 212 -28.47 1.77 1.40
N ARG A 213 -27.89 2.82 1.96
CA ARG A 213 -27.86 3.19 3.40
C ARG A 213 -27.45 2.02 4.31
N ASN A 214 -26.62 1.11 3.81
CA ASN A 214 -26.18 -0.09 4.54
C ASN A 214 -24.81 0.07 5.20
N GLY A 215 -24.19 1.23 5.06
CA GLY A 215 -22.85 1.53 5.61
C GLY A 215 -21.73 0.69 5.01
N GLN A 216 -21.93 0.14 3.80
CA GLN A 216 -20.94 -0.69 3.14
C GLN A 216 -19.64 0.08 2.92
N LEU A 217 -18.52 -0.56 3.31
CA LEU A 217 -17.20 -0.06 3.00
C LEU A 217 -16.85 -0.43 1.56
N LYS A 218 -16.26 0.53 0.84
CA LYS A 218 -15.76 0.34 -0.52
C LYS A 218 -14.30 0.78 -0.60
N PRO A 219 -13.49 0.15 -1.48
CA PRO A 219 -12.15 0.67 -1.76
C PRO A 219 -12.25 2.05 -2.38
N GLY A 220 -11.46 2.98 -1.90
CA GLY A 220 -11.52 4.35 -2.40
C GLY A 220 -10.40 5.24 -1.89
N TYR A 221 -10.47 6.47 -2.32
CA TYR A 221 -9.55 7.55 -1.98
C TYR A 221 -10.33 8.73 -1.41
N ASN A 222 -9.67 9.47 -0.54
CA ASN A 222 -10.14 10.76 -0.08
C ASN A 222 -9.53 11.84 -1.00
N LEU A 223 -10.37 12.44 -1.85
CA LEU A 223 -9.98 13.53 -2.72
C LEU A 223 -10.14 14.85 -1.96
N GLN A 224 -9.07 15.58 -1.81
CA GLN A 224 -9.06 16.94 -1.27
C GLN A 224 -9.01 17.94 -2.41
N LEU A 225 -9.82 19.00 -2.32
CA LEU A 225 -9.85 20.10 -3.29
C LEU A 225 -9.64 21.42 -2.56
N GLY A 226 -8.76 22.25 -3.10
CA GLY A 226 -8.64 23.65 -2.73
C GLY A 226 -9.33 24.51 -3.78
N THR A 227 -10.31 25.33 -3.37
CA THR A 227 -11.14 26.12 -4.29
C THR A 227 -11.16 27.59 -3.89
N ASN A 228 -11.32 28.47 -4.88
CA ASN A 228 -11.63 29.89 -4.71
C ASN A 228 -12.49 30.34 -5.89
N ASN A 229 -13.54 31.12 -5.64
CA ASN A 229 -14.47 31.62 -6.64
C ASN A 229 -14.94 30.55 -7.65
N GLN A 230 -15.28 29.34 -7.17
CA GLN A 230 -15.73 28.17 -7.97
C GLN A 230 -14.63 27.53 -8.84
N PHE A 231 -13.41 28.00 -8.82
CA PHE A 231 -12.27 27.36 -9.48
C PHE A 231 -11.59 26.37 -8.54
N ALA A 232 -11.28 25.18 -9.06
CA ALA A 232 -10.40 24.23 -8.37
C ALA A 232 -8.95 24.65 -8.63
N LEU A 233 -8.22 25.02 -7.59
CA LEU A 233 -6.85 25.53 -7.67
C LEU A 233 -5.80 24.52 -7.16
N ALA A 234 -6.25 23.57 -6.36
CA ALA A 234 -5.39 22.49 -5.85
C ALA A 234 -6.22 21.20 -5.71
N TYR A 235 -5.55 20.06 -5.84
CA TYR A 235 -6.13 18.76 -5.55
C TYR A 235 -5.11 17.80 -4.93
N GLY A 236 -5.59 16.85 -4.14
CA GLY A 236 -4.78 15.78 -3.58
C GLY A 236 -5.61 14.51 -3.38
N LEU A 237 -5.02 13.34 -3.66
CA LEU A 237 -5.62 12.05 -3.42
C LEU A 237 -4.92 11.38 -2.25
N PHE A 238 -5.68 11.00 -1.23
CA PHE A 238 -5.15 10.42 -0.01
C PHE A 238 -5.81 9.07 0.29
N PRO A 239 -5.03 8.09 0.77
CA PRO A 239 -5.57 6.80 1.19
C PRO A 239 -6.25 6.87 2.57
N ASN A 240 -6.14 7.97 3.30
CA ASN A 240 -6.72 8.13 4.63
C ASN A 240 -8.21 8.47 4.54
N PRO A 241 -9.09 7.72 5.20
CA PRO A 241 -10.53 7.94 5.12
C PRO A 241 -11.03 9.15 5.93
N THR A 242 -10.19 9.77 6.78
CA THR A 242 -10.54 10.92 7.63
C THR A 242 -9.83 12.19 7.16
N ASP A 243 -10.55 13.30 7.13
CA ASP A 243 -10.05 14.59 6.63
C ASP A 243 -8.99 15.19 7.56
N THR A 244 -9.07 14.94 8.86
CA THR A 244 -8.06 15.36 9.84
C THR A 244 -6.62 14.97 9.47
N ARG A 245 -6.43 13.78 8.91
CA ARG A 245 -5.10 13.27 8.54
C ARG A 245 -4.63 13.71 7.15
N THR A 246 -5.51 14.33 6.37
CA THR A 246 -5.20 14.74 5.00
C THR A 246 -4.83 16.22 4.89
N LEU A 247 -5.23 17.06 5.85
CA LEU A 247 -5.02 18.51 5.76
C LEU A 247 -3.55 18.88 5.66
N LYS A 248 -2.74 18.48 6.62
CA LYS A 248 -1.31 18.80 6.67
C LYS A 248 -0.56 18.37 5.39
N PRO A 249 -0.62 17.10 4.95
CA PRO A 249 0.05 16.70 3.71
C PRO A 249 -0.56 17.35 2.47
N PHE A 250 -1.83 17.70 2.48
CA PHE A 250 -2.46 18.42 1.38
C PHE A 250 -1.90 19.84 1.27
N LEU A 251 -1.90 20.60 2.38
CA LEU A 251 -1.33 21.97 2.41
C LEU A 251 0.14 21.98 1.98
N GLN A 252 0.94 21.04 2.46
CA GLN A 252 2.35 20.89 2.06
C GLN A 252 2.53 20.60 0.56
N SER A 253 1.53 20.06 -0.10
CA SER A 253 1.57 19.75 -1.54
C SER A 253 1.20 20.94 -2.43
N ILE A 254 0.61 22.01 -1.87
CA ILE A 254 0.12 23.18 -2.62
C ILE A 254 1.27 24.20 -2.78
N GLN A 255 1.79 24.33 -3.99
CA GLN A 255 2.90 25.25 -4.28
C GLN A 255 2.46 26.73 -4.35
N THR A 256 1.16 26.97 -4.52
CA THR A 256 0.57 28.31 -4.59
C THR A 256 -0.10 28.75 -3.29
N LEU A 257 0.17 28.05 -2.18
CA LEU A 257 -0.47 28.31 -0.89
C LEU A 257 -0.20 29.73 -0.38
N GLU A 258 1.01 30.25 -0.61
CA GLU A 258 1.43 31.60 -0.21
C GLU A 258 0.62 32.73 -0.85
N LEU A 259 -0.16 32.43 -1.89
CA LEU A 259 -1.03 33.41 -2.52
C LEU A 259 -2.27 33.76 -1.68
N PHE A 260 -2.62 32.93 -0.69
CA PHE A 260 -3.84 33.06 0.09
C PHE A 260 -3.53 33.46 1.53
N GLN A 261 -4.30 34.45 2.03
CA GLN A 261 -4.13 34.96 3.41
C GLN A 261 -4.77 34.03 4.44
N HIS A 262 -5.85 33.34 4.06
CA HIS A 262 -6.61 32.48 4.95
C HIS A 262 -6.86 31.10 4.33
N ILE A 263 -6.93 30.07 5.19
CA ILE A 263 -7.36 28.72 4.84
C ILE A 263 -8.67 28.45 5.56
N VAL A 264 -9.71 28.11 4.80
CA VAL A 264 -11.02 27.81 5.32
C VAL A 264 -11.35 26.35 5.04
N ALA A 265 -11.61 25.56 6.09
CA ALA A 265 -11.98 24.17 6.01
C ALA A 265 -13.12 23.86 6.98
N ASP A 266 -13.84 22.76 6.74
CA ASP A 266 -14.91 22.36 7.65
C ASP A 266 -14.39 21.83 9.01
N ALA A 267 -15.28 21.66 9.99
CA ALA A 267 -14.91 21.19 11.31
C ALA A 267 -14.31 19.78 11.33
N GLY A 268 -14.51 18.99 10.27
CA GLY A 268 -13.96 17.64 10.11
C GLY A 268 -12.45 17.60 9.99
N TYR A 269 -11.81 18.74 9.69
CA TYR A 269 -10.35 18.88 9.63
C TYR A 269 -9.72 19.27 10.98
N GLY A 270 -10.53 19.66 11.98
CA GLY A 270 -10.04 20.15 13.27
C GLY A 270 -9.29 19.08 14.06
N SER A 271 -8.05 19.37 14.42
CA SER A 271 -7.24 18.62 15.38
C SER A 271 -6.14 19.51 15.95
N GLU A 272 -5.65 19.17 17.14
CA GLU A 272 -4.55 19.88 17.77
C GLU A 272 -3.30 19.92 16.85
N GLU A 273 -2.97 18.81 16.19
CA GLU A 273 -1.87 18.72 15.25
C GLU A 273 -2.04 19.65 14.04
N ASN A 274 -3.25 19.73 13.48
CA ASN A 274 -3.53 20.60 12.33
C ASN A 274 -3.48 22.08 12.72
N TYR A 275 -4.01 22.43 13.91
CA TYR A 275 -3.95 23.80 14.39
C TYR A 275 -2.51 24.25 14.67
N SER A 276 -1.71 23.43 15.35
CA SER A 276 -0.30 23.73 15.58
C SER A 276 0.46 23.91 14.26
N PHE A 277 0.23 23.04 13.28
CA PHE A 277 0.87 23.12 11.97
C PHE A 277 0.54 24.40 11.17
N ILE A 278 -0.64 24.97 11.36
CA ILE A 278 -1.06 26.19 10.63
C ILE A 278 -0.53 27.47 11.33
N VAL A 279 -0.32 27.42 12.64
CA VAL A 279 0.15 28.58 13.45
C VAL A 279 1.66 28.74 13.38
N ASP A 280 2.41 27.65 13.23
CA ASP A 280 3.87 27.63 13.08
C ASP A 280 4.29 28.04 11.65
#